data_333320c34dae00630f19c7de86ed8f48
#
_entry.id   333320c34dae00630f19c7de86ed8f48
#
_cell.length_a   1.000
_cell.length_b   1.000
_cell.length_c   1.000
_cell.angle_alpha   90.00
_cell.angle_beta   90.00
_cell.angle_gamma   90.00
#
_symmetry.space_group_name_H-M   'P 1'
#
loop_
_entity.id
_entity.type
_entity.pdbx_description
1 polymer ?
#
loop_
_entity_poly.entity_id
_entity_poly.type
_entity_poly.pdbx_seq_one_letter_code
_entity_poly.pdbx_strand_id
1 'polypeptide(L)'
;METRFNQSLKPKKKHLLRPGWQERLPIKPFLVATVAVLLLTVLVLINRPTESVLSSAELDVVKSAGVLRVGVDSDLNGLYQNSDGYERAVAEGLAMLLFGNTEGVSLVPVDRYAAPWRMSDGEIDLAIMSMQEFPEEGFARSKVAFFTDDCVLLGYESFESLTGRTVAVLQETPSETLLDTYLEKNEPEMVIRRAADYYSMRVMLRAGSVDAVCVPRSVALSWRESRTKILPVTVGKIPYYAIAKKDSVLLELCNEVFYDWQRDGTFAAWGKQYGVEWGADG
;
A
#
# COMPACT_ATOMS: atom_id res chain seq x y z
N MET A 1 74.23 -76.09 23.50
CA MET A 1 73.82 -76.11 22.10
C MET A 1 73.32 -74.72 21.80
N GLU A 2 74.22 -73.88 21.32
CA GLU A 2 74.34 -73.48 19.89
C GLU A 2 73.02 -72.90 19.40
N THR A 3 72.95 -71.75 18.85
CA THR A 3 73.86 -70.92 18.00
C THR A 3 73.32 -69.50 17.89
N ARG A 4 74.17 -68.57 17.99
CA ARG A 4 74.31 -67.31 17.21
C ARG A 4 73.22 -66.98 16.16
N PHE A 5 72.75 -65.76 16.16
CA PHE A 5 73.02 -64.93 14.98
C PHE A 5 72.87 -63.42 15.27
N ASN A 6 73.95 -62.78 14.97
CA ASN A 6 74.18 -61.33 15.04
C ASN A 6 73.63 -60.71 13.77
N GLN A 7 72.75 -59.72 13.86
CA GLN A 7 72.44 -58.87 12.75
C GLN A 7 72.43 -57.39 13.12
N SER A 8 73.40 -56.76 12.56
CA SER A 8 73.73 -55.35 12.61
C SER A 8 72.53 -54.43 12.28
N LEU A 9 72.20 -53.56 13.18
CA LEU A 9 71.29 -52.47 12.97
C LEU A 9 72.00 -51.37 12.19
N LYS A 10 71.60 -51.17 10.95
CA LYS A 10 71.97 -49.98 10.14
C LYS A 10 71.16 -48.79 10.67
N PRO A 11 71.80 -47.61 10.79
CA PRO A 11 71.09 -46.43 11.25
C PRO A 11 70.10 -45.91 10.13
N LYS A 12 68.83 -45.75 10.52
CA LYS A 12 67.81 -45.09 9.71
C LYS A 12 68.18 -43.64 9.48
N LYS A 13 68.37 -43.24 8.29
CA LYS A 13 68.51 -41.85 7.85
C LYS A 13 67.33 -41.04 8.29
N LYS A 14 67.50 -40.03 9.16
CA LYS A 14 66.52 -39.01 9.46
C LYS A 14 66.29 -38.22 8.15
N HIS A 15 65.10 -38.33 7.58
CA HIS A 15 64.64 -37.41 6.59
C HIS A 15 64.44 -36.04 7.28
N LEU A 16 65.34 -35.12 7.07
CA LEU A 16 65.18 -33.72 7.29
C LEU A 16 64.00 -33.24 6.47
N LEU A 17 62.91 -32.93 7.14
CA LEU A 17 61.79 -32.17 6.58
C LEU A 17 62.34 -30.84 6.07
N ARG A 18 62.30 -30.64 4.78
CA ARG A 18 62.62 -29.33 4.17
C ARG A 18 61.58 -28.30 4.64
N PRO A 19 61.97 -27.15 5.21
CA PRO A 19 61.06 -26.04 5.42
C PRO A 19 60.91 -25.32 4.09
N GLY A 20 59.76 -25.48 3.43
CA GLY A 20 59.57 -24.85 2.12
C GLY A 20 58.19 -24.97 1.51
N TRP A 21 57.14 -24.90 2.36
CA TRP A 21 55.79 -24.63 1.83
C TRP A 21 55.28 -23.33 2.47
N GLN A 22 55.94 -22.23 2.13
CA GLN A 22 55.27 -20.97 2.12
C GLN A 22 54.42 -21.01 0.85
N GLU A 23 53.18 -21.53 0.94
CA GLU A 23 52.17 -21.28 -0.03
C GLU A 23 51.97 -19.76 -0.07
N ARG A 24 52.54 -19.16 -1.09
CA ARG A 24 52.22 -17.77 -1.44
C ARG A 24 50.75 -17.79 -1.86
N LEU A 25 49.87 -17.42 -0.92
CA LEU A 25 48.49 -17.09 -1.25
C LEU A 25 48.54 -16.17 -2.48
N PRO A 26 47.79 -16.47 -3.53
CA PRO A 26 47.79 -15.65 -4.72
C PRO A 26 47.19 -14.28 -4.39
N ILE A 27 48.04 -13.34 -4.03
CA ILE A 27 47.69 -11.97 -3.61
C ILE A 27 46.87 -11.29 -4.72
N LYS A 28 47.08 -11.66 -5.99
CA LYS A 28 46.36 -11.06 -7.11
C LYS A 28 44.83 -11.27 -7.10
N PRO A 29 44.26 -12.47 -6.89
CA PRO A 29 42.79 -12.62 -6.87
C PRO A 29 42.19 -11.97 -5.60
N PHE A 30 42.89 -11.94 -4.48
CA PHE A 30 42.43 -11.26 -3.27
C PHE A 30 42.36 -9.74 -3.46
N LEU A 31 43.37 -9.16 -4.11
CA LEU A 31 43.40 -7.73 -4.41
C LEU A 31 42.31 -7.34 -5.40
N VAL A 32 42.05 -8.17 -6.42
CA VAL A 32 40.96 -7.95 -7.38
C VAL A 32 39.61 -8.05 -6.72
N ALA A 33 39.40 -9.03 -5.84
CA ALA A 33 38.14 -9.15 -5.07
C ALA A 33 37.91 -7.96 -4.13
N THR A 34 38.96 -7.48 -3.45
CA THR A 34 38.85 -6.33 -2.57
C THR A 34 38.54 -5.04 -3.34
N VAL A 35 39.19 -4.84 -4.50
CA VAL A 35 38.91 -3.71 -5.38
C VAL A 35 37.50 -3.78 -5.96
N ALA A 36 37.02 -4.97 -6.34
CA ALA A 36 35.67 -5.17 -6.83
C ALA A 36 34.61 -4.89 -5.76
N VAL A 37 34.83 -5.31 -4.50
CA VAL A 37 33.94 -5.00 -3.37
C VAL A 37 33.97 -3.50 -3.08
N LEU A 38 35.13 -2.85 -3.13
CA LEU A 38 35.26 -1.40 -2.93
C LEU A 38 34.56 -0.61 -4.03
N LEU A 39 34.67 -1.05 -5.28
CA LEU A 39 33.93 -0.45 -6.42
C LEU A 39 32.44 -0.65 -6.30
N LEU A 40 31.98 -1.82 -5.86
CA LEU A 40 30.56 -2.11 -5.62
C LEU A 40 30.00 -1.26 -4.46
N THR A 41 30.77 -1.10 -3.36
CA THR A 41 30.38 -0.22 -2.25
C THR A 41 30.36 1.25 -2.66
N VAL A 42 31.29 1.70 -3.46
CA VAL A 42 31.32 3.06 -4.02
C VAL A 42 30.15 3.25 -4.99
N LEU A 43 29.83 2.25 -5.84
CA LEU A 43 28.71 2.30 -6.76
C LEU A 43 27.36 2.34 -6.01
N VAL A 44 27.23 1.58 -4.93
CA VAL A 44 26.05 1.61 -4.04
C VAL A 44 25.94 2.93 -3.28
N LEU A 45 27.07 3.53 -2.88
CA LEU A 45 27.09 4.84 -2.21
C LEU A 45 26.80 6.00 -3.18
N ILE A 46 27.23 5.89 -4.44
CA ILE A 46 26.94 6.89 -5.49
C ILE A 46 25.51 6.76 -6.00
N ASN A 47 24.96 5.53 -6.05
CA ASN A 47 23.56 5.28 -6.44
C ASN A 47 22.59 5.29 -5.26
N ARG A 48 23.00 5.62 -4.06
CA ARG A 48 22.02 6.00 -3.04
C ARG A 48 21.34 7.25 -3.57
N PRO A 49 19.98 7.26 -3.68
CA PRO A 49 19.27 8.48 -4.00
C PRO A 49 19.79 9.53 -3.01
N THR A 50 20.38 10.56 -3.55
CA THR A 50 20.95 11.65 -2.76
C THR A 50 19.84 12.19 -1.88
N GLU A 51 20.08 12.35 -0.58
CA GLU A 51 19.20 13.04 0.38
C GLU A 51 18.76 14.45 -0.10
N SER A 52 19.24 14.88 -1.24
CA SER A 52 18.95 16.18 -1.87
C SER A 52 17.50 16.34 -2.36
N VAL A 53 16.73 15.27 -2.52
CA VAL A 53 15.31 15.35 -2.94
C VAL A 53 14.40 15.63 -1.74
N LEU A 54 14.82 15.30 -0.53
CA LEU A 54 14.02 15.47 0.69
C LEU A 54 14.24 16.80 1.43
N SER A 55 14.95 17.76 0.87
CA SER A 55 15.19 19.09 1.48
C SER A 55 14.38 20.19 0.80
N SER A 56 13.06 19.98 0.64
CA SER A 56 12.19 21.06 0.22
C SER A 56 11.63 21.83 1.42
N ALA A 57 11.32 23.11 1.20
CA ALA A 57 10.69 23.94 2.22
C ALA A 57 9.38 23.32 2.76
N GLU A 58 8.65 22.57 1.94
CA GLU A 58 7.47 21.82 2.34
C GLU A 58 7.79 20.75 3.40
N LEU A 59 8.84 19.96 3.16
CA LEU A 59 9.23 18.90 4.09
C LEU A 59 9.77 19.46 5.41
N ASP A 60 10.51 20.59 5.35
CA ASP A 60 10.99 21.29 6.54
C ASP A 60 9.83 21.82 7.39
N VAL A 61 8.76 22.31 6.76
CA VAL A 61 7.53 22.73 7.46
C VAL A 61 6.87 21.55 8.16
N VAL A 62 6.66 20.42 7.46
CA VAL A 62 6.06 19.22 8.03
C VAL A 62 6.94 18.64 9.16
N LYS A 63 8.27 18.54 8.93
CA LYS A 63 9.21 18.05 9.95
C LYS A 63 9.27 18.95 11.18
N SER A 64 9.23 20.27 11.00
CA SER A 64 9.23 21.22 12.13
C SER A 64 7.94 21.22 12.92
N ALA A 65 6.81 20.91 12.25
CA ALA A 65 5.53 20.70 12.92
C ALA A 65 5.49 19.41 13.75
N GLY A 66 6.35 18.42 13.42
CA GLY A 66 6.42 17.13 14.09
C GLY A 66 5.17 16.26 13.90
N VAL A 67 4.28 16.63 12.97
CA VAL A 67 3.04 15.93 12.70
C VAL A 67 2.70 16.00 11.21
N LEU A 68 2.35 14.86 10.63
CA LEU A 68 1.79 14.72 9.29
C LEU A 68 0.26 14.72 9.39
N ARG A 69 -0.39 15.74 8.81
CA ARG A 69 -1.85 15.86 8.80
C ARG A 69 -2.38 15.21 7.52
N VAL A 70 -3.04 14.07 7.70
CA VAL A 70 -3.52 13.24 6.59
C VAL A 70 -5.04 13.34 6.48
N GLY A 71 -5.53 13.87 5.38
CA GLY A 71 -6.95 13.86 5.05
C GLY A 71 -7.42 12.43 4.74
N VAL A 72 -8.51 12.00 5.36
CA VAL A 72 -9.18 10.72 5.08
C VAL A 72 -10.62 10.98 4.74
N ASP A 73 -11.22 10.14 3.88
CA ASP A 73 -12.61 10.33 3.44
C ASP A 73 -13.58 10.23 4.63
N SER A 74 -14.31 11.31 4.88
CA SER A 74 -15.29 11.39 5.99
C SER A 74 -16.49 10.46 5.80
N ASP A 75 -16.80 10.09 4.56
CA ASP A 75 -17.98 9.29 4.23
C ASP A 75 -17.72 7.78 4.28
N LEU A 76 -16.45 7.37 4.36
CA LEU A 76 -16.06 5.97 4.39
C LEU A 76 -16.17 5.38 5.79
N ASN A 77 -17.30 4.72 6.06
CA ASN A 77 -17.48 3.86 7.24
C ASN A 77 -16.77 2.49 7.11
N GLY A 78 -16.02 2.23 6.04
CA GLY A 78 -15.40 0.95 5.76
C GLY A 78 -13.93 0.85 6.16
N LEU A 79 -13.08 1.63 5.53
CA LEU A 79 -11.63 1.62 5.77
C LEU A 79 -11.24 2.46 6.98
N TYR A 80 -12.03 3.49 7.27
CA TYR A 80 -11.85 4.40 8.39
C TYR A 80 -12.84 4.10 9.53
N GLN A 81 -12.83 2.90 10.07
CA GLN A 81 -13.56 2.62 11.31
C GLN A 81 -12.64 2.68 12.50
N ASN A 82 -12.64 3.85 13.19
CA ASN A 82 -11.90 4.10 14.40
C ASN A 82 -10.39 4.36 14.24
N SER A 83 -9.76 4.64 15.36
CA SER A 83 -8.33 4.92 15.50
C SER A 83 -7.38 3.82 14.97
N ASP A 84 -7.88 2.69 14.54
CA ASP A 84 -7.13 1.49 14.18
C ASP A 84 -7.41 1.01 12.75
N GLY A 85 -7.76 1.91 11.82
CA GLY A 85 -8.07 1.57 10.43
C GLY A 85 -6.83 1.38 9.54
N TYR A 86 -7.05 0.84 8.33
CA TYR A 86 -5.99 0.59 7.35
C TYR A 86 -5.30 1.88 6.91
N GLU A 87 -6.05 2.99 6.74
CA GLU A 87 -5.50 4.30 6.39
C GLU A 87 -4.57 4.82 7.48
N ARG A 88 -4.87 4.53 8.74
CA ARG A 88 -3.98 4.87 9.85
C ARG A 88 -2.64 4.17 9.70
N ALA A 89 -2.62 2.88 9.38
CA ALA A 89 -1.37 2.14 9.18
C ALA A 89 -0.52 2.75 8.06
N VAL A 90 -1.15 3.15 6.94
CA VAL A 90 -0.46 3.82 5.84
C VAL A 90 0.10 5.17 6.30
N ALA A 91 -0.68 5.98 7.00
CA ALA A 91 -0.26 7.28 7.50
C ALA A 91 0.86 7.16 8.56
N GLU A 92 0.76 6.20 9.47
CA GLU A 92 1.79 5.89 10.48
C GLU A 92 3.09 5.39 9.83
N GLY A 93 2.99 4.61 8.76
CA GLY A 93 4.15 4.21 7.95
C GLY A 93 4.87 5.41 7.35
N LEU A 94 4.13 6.39 6.80
CA LEU A 94 4.70 7.65 6.30
C LEU A 94 5.31 8.48 7.45
N ALA A 95 4.65 8.58 8.60
CA ALA A 95 5.17 9.30 9.77
C ALA A 95 6.47 8.65 10.31
N MET A 96 6.54 7.32 10.32
CA MET A 96 7.76 6.61 10.69
C MET A 96 8.93 6.99 9.79
N LEU A 97 8.72 7.17 8.51
CA LEU A 97 9.76 7.59 7.56
C LEU A 97 10.16 9.06 7.75
N LEU A 98 9.19 9.92 8.05
CA LEU A 98 9.41 11.37 8.19
C LEU A 98 10.03 11.74 9.53
N PHE A 99 9.57 11.09 10.62
CA PHE A 99 9.87 11.49 12.01
C PHE A 99 10.59 10.40 12.82
N GLY A 100 10.69 9.16 12.30
CA GLY A 100 11.24 8.02 13.04
C GLY A 100 10.31 7.46 14.12
N ASN A 101 9.04 7.87 14.14
CA ASN A 101 8.01 7.35 15.03
C ASN A 101 6.63 7.39 14.37
N THR A 102 5.68 6.60 14.88
CA THR A 102 4.32 6.51 14.35
C THR A 102 3.33 7.51 14.98
N GLU A 103 3.74 8.21 16.04
CA GLU A 103 2.87 9.13 16.76
C GLU A 103 2.71 10.47 16.05
N GLY A 104 3.64 10.79 15.12
CA GLY A 104 3.64 12.02 14.35
C GLY A 104 2.58 12.06 13.25
N VAL A 105 1.35 11.58 13.51
CA VAL A 105 0.26 11.55 12.53
C VAL A 105 -1.04 12.12 13.13
N SER A 106 -1.75 12.91 12.32
CA SER A 106 -3.11 13.36 12.61
C SER A 106 -4.01 13.05 11.43
N LEU A 107 -4.96 12.14 11.62
CA LEU A 107 -5.99 11.86 10.61
C LEU A 107 -7.09 12.90 10.71
N VAL A 108 -7.39 13.55 9.61
CA VAL A 108 -8.40 14.62 9.51
C VAL A 108 -9.51 14.14 8.58
N PRO A 109 -10.73 13.87 9.09
CA PRO A 109 -11.87 13.55 8.22
C PRO A 109 -12.18 14.74 7.32
N VAL A 110 -12.21 14.49 6.00
CA VAL A 110 -12.51 15.51 5.00
C VAL A 110 -13.43 14.93 3.93
N ASP A 111 -14.31 15.76 3.41
CA ASP A 111 -15.01 15.46 2.19
C ASP A 111 -14.01 15.42 1.02
N ARG A 112 -14.15 14.43 0.11
CA ARG A 112 -13.21 14.22 -1.00
C ARG A 112 -13.07 15.43 -1.90
N TYR A 113 -14.15 16.16 -2.13
CA TYR A 113 -14.15 17.38 -2.95
C TYR A 113 -13.58 18.58 -2.20
N ALA A 114 -13.61 18.56 -0.86
CA ALA A 114 -12.99 19.58 -0.03
C ALA A 114 -11.49 19.34 0.19
N ALA A 115 -10.97 18.15 -0.07
CA ALA A 115 -9.56 17.80 0.18
C ALA A 115 -8.56 18.74 -0.50
N PRO A 116 -8.72 19.16 -1.79
CA PRO A 116 -7.82 20.12 -2.42
C PRO A 116 -7.80 21.48 -1.70
N TRP A 117 -8.97 21.99 -1.29
CA TRP A 117 -9.08 23.24 -0.55
C TRP A 117 -8.39 23.16 0.81
N ARG A 118 -8.62 22.07 1.56
CA ARG A 118 -7.99 21.83 2.85
C ARG A 118 -6.47 21.75 2.75
N MET A 119 -5.93 21.16 1.64
CA MET A 119 -4.49 21.15 1.35
C MET A 119 -3.97 22.54 0.99
N SER A 120 -4.75 23.34 0.25
CA SER A 120 -4.38 24.71 -0.12
C SER A 120 -4.29 25.62 1.10
N ASP A 121 -5.24 25.47 2.03
CA ASP A 121 -5.30 26.21 3.28
C ASP A 121 -4.31 25.70 4.34
N GLY A 122 -3.60 24.61 4.06
CA GLY A 122 -2.61 24.01 4.97
C GLY A 122 -3.26 23.34 6.19
N GLU A 123 -4.53 22.91 6.11
CA GLU A 123 -5.19 22.14 7.16
C GLU A 123 -4.78 20.66 7.12
N ILE A 124 -4.49 20.15 5.93
CA ILE A 124 -3.91 18.82 5.71
C ILE A 124 -2.69 18.93 4.79
N ASP A 125 -1.74 18.03 4.95
CA ASP A 125 -0.49 17.99 4.18
C ASP A 125 -0.63 17.11 2.93
N LEU A 126 -1.38 16.03 3.03
CA LEU A 126 -1.80 15.14 1.96
C LEU A 126 -3.14 14.49 2.30
N ALA A 127 -3.78 13.84 1.34
CA ALA A 127 -4.96 13.01 1.58
C ALA A 127 -4.71 11.57 1.10
N ILE A 128 -5.33 10.59 1.75
CA ILE A 128 -5.39 9.19 1.33
C ILE A 128 -6.85 8.78 1.17
N MET A 129 -7.28 8.60 -0.07
CA MET A 129 -8.69 8.35 -0.39
C MET A 129 -8.89 7.79 -1.80
N SER A 130 -10.11 7.34 -2.10
CA SER A 130 -10.50 6.99 -3.46
C SER A 130 -10.85 8.25 -4.24
N MET A 131 -10.23 8.43 -5.39
CA MET A 131 -10.58 9.50 -6.31
C MET A 131 -10.29 9.06 -7.74
N GLN A 132 -11.29 9.08 -8.61
CA GLN A 132 -11.13 8.68 -10.01
C GLN A 132 -10.65 9.85 -10.87
N GLU A 133 -11.20 11.02 -10.66
CA GLU A 133 -10.83 12.25 -11.37
C GLU A 133 -10.59 13.37 -10.38
N PHE A 134 -9.59 14.21 -10.67
CA PHE A 134 -9.33 15.42 -9.90
C PHE A 134 -10.11 16.57 -10.49
N PRO A 135 -10.95 17.23 -9.70
CA PRO A 135 -11.70 18.40 -10.17
C PRO A 135 -10.83 19.64 -10.35
N GLU A 136 -9.59 19.65 -9.84
CA GLU A 136 -8.77 20.86 -9.80
C GLU A 136 -7.36 20.68 -10.37
N GLU A 137 -6.94 21.68 -11.17
CA GLU A 137 -5.55 21.82 -11.59
C GLU A 137 -4.64 22.06 -10.36
N GLY A 138 -3.45 21.45 -10.37
CA GLY A 138 -2.45 21.65 -9.31
C GLY A 138 -2.35 20.53 -8.30
N PHE A 139 -3.22 19.52 -8.36
CA PHE A 139 -3.13 18.31 -7.52
C PHE A 139 -2.85 17.07 -8.38
N ALA A 140 -2.26 16.05 -7.73
CA ALA A 140 -2.00 14.78 -8.37
C ALA A 140 -2.13 13.65 -7.34
N ARG A 141 -2.28 12.43 -7.85
CA ARG A 141 -2.32 11.20 -7.06
C ARG A 141 -1.00 10.44 -7.17
N SER A 142 -0.71 9.58 -6.20
CA SER A 142 0.40 8.65 -6.27
C SER A 142 0.26 7.71 -7.48
N LYS A 143 1.39 7.25 -8.01
CA LYS A 143 1.43 6.32 -9.16
C LYS A 143 0.89 4.93 -8.80
N VAL A 144 1.07 4.54 -7.54
CA VAL A 144 0.64 3.27 -6.99
C VAL A 144 -0.55 3.51 -6.07
N ALA A 145 -1.61 2.72 -6.24
CA ALA A 145 -2.70 2.66 -5.28
C ALA A 145 -2.22 1.92 -4.02
N PHE A 146 -2.48 2.50 -2.84
CA PHE A 146 -2.15 1.80 -1.59
C PHE A 146 -3.19 0.72 -1.23
N PHE A 147 -4.36 0.79 -1.85
CA PHE A 147 -5.44 -0.17 -1.70
C PHE A 147 -6.33 -0.15 -2.95
N THR A 148 -6.90 -1.30 -3.29
CA THR A 148 -7.93 -1.42 -4.34
C THR A 148 -9.08 -2.23 -3.77
N ASP A 149 -10.26 -1.63 -3.69
CA ASP A 149 -11.48 -2.27 -3.22
C ASP A 149 -12.36 -2.72 -4.41
N ASP A 150 -13.10 -3.79 -4.23
CA ASP A 150 -14.12 -4.18 -5.18
C ASP A 150 -15.38 -3.34 -4.97
N CYS A 151 -15.99 -2.84 -6.04
CA CYS A 151 -17.32 -2.29 -6.00
C CYS A 151 -18.34 -3.43 -6.17
N VAL A 152 -19.14 -3.67 -5.14
CA VAL A 152 -20.04 -4.83 -5.04
C VAL A 152 -21.47 -4.40 -4.79
N LEU A 153 -22.38 -5.35 -4.96
CA LEU A 153 -23.79 -5.21 -4.60
C LEU A 153 -24.07 -5.93 -3.29
N LEU A 154 -24.71 -5.25 -2.34
CA LEU A 154 -25.17 -5.79 -1.08
C LEU A 154 -26.71 -5.81 -1.08
N GLY A 155 -27.31 -6.98 -0.85
CA GLY A 155 -28.76 -7.16 -0.81
C GLY A 155 -29.20 -8.18 0.22
N TYR A 156 -30.51 -8.35 0.42
CA TYR A 156 -31.05 -9.40 1.26
C TYR A 156 -31.27 -10.70 0.49
N GLU A 157 -31.59 -10.60 -0.79
CA GLU A 157 -31.79 -11.75 -1.68
C GLU A 157 -30.60 -11.91 -2.61
N SER A 158 -30.30 -13.15 -3.00
CA SER A 158 -29.29 -13.42 -4.00
C SER A 158 -29.94 -13.41 -5.38
N PHE A 159 -29.36 -12.66 -6.31
CA PHE A 159 -29.73 -12.66 -7.72
C PHE A 159 -28.49 -12.51 -8.59
N GLU A 160 -28.55 -13.08 -9.80
CA GLU A 160 -27.44 -13.06 -10.75
C GLU A 160 -27.64 -12.00 -11.85
N SER A 161 -28.88 -11.54 -12.04
CA SER A 161 -29.24 -10.55 -13.04
C SER A 161 -29.78 -9.28 -12.40
N LEU A 162 -29.35 -8.14 -12.91
CA LEU A 162 -29.82 -6.81 -12.49
C LEU A 162 -31.11 -6.38 -13.22
N THR A 163 -31.53 -7.12 -14.23
CA THR A 163 -32.74 -6.78 -15.01
C THR A 163 -33.99 -6.76 -14.12
N GLY A 164 -34.73 -5.68 -14.16
CA GLY A 164 -35.92 -5.44 -13.36
C GLY A 164 -35.64 -5.09 -11.89
N ARG A 165 -34.37 -4.90 -11.50
CA ARG A 165 -33.99 -4.59 -10.12
C ARG A 165 -33.85 -3.08 -9.90
N THR A 166 -34.01 -2.69 -8.65
CA THR A 166 -33.71 -1.31 -8.19
C THR A 166 -32.46 -1.33 -7.32
N VAL A 167 -31.43 -0.60 -7.71
CA VAL A 167 -30.17 -0.51 -6.98
C VAL A 167 -29.93 0.92 -6.51
N ALA A 168 -29.61 1.10 -5.23
CA ALA A 168 -29.18 2.41 -4.74
C ALA A 168 -27.66 2.53 -4.81
N VAL A 169 -27.19 3.73 -5.09
CA VAL A 169 -25.77 4.11 -5.09
C VAL A 169 -25.61 5.49 -4.47
N LEU A 170 -24.50 5.72 -3.81
CA LEU A 170 -24.16 7.05 -3.30
C LEU A 170 -23.77 7.95 -4.47
N GLN A 171 -24.45 9.09 -4.61
CA GLN A 171 -24.15 10.04 -5.68
C GLN A 171 -22.75 10.63 -5.56
N GLU A 172 -22.17 11.02 -6.70
CA GLU A 172 -20.87 11.68 -6.77
C GLU A 172 -19.72 10.82 -6.18
N THR A 173 -19.84 9.49 -6.29
CA THR A 173 -18.82 8.54 -5.81
C THR A 173 -18.26 7.69 -6.94
N PRO A 174 -17.07 7.09 -6.74
CA PRO A 174 -16.56 6.09 -7.67
C PRO A 174 -17.51 4.92 -7.91
N SER A 175 -18.29 4.54 -6.89
CA SER A 175 -19.31 3.48 -7.03
C SER A 175 -20.40 3.82 -8.03
N GLU A 176 -20.83 5.09 -8.08
CA GLU A 176 -21.80 5.56 -9.06
C GLU A 176 -21.23 5.49 -10.48
N THR A 177 -20.04 6.06 -10.70
CA THR A 177 -19.38 6.04 -12.02
C THR A 177 -19.15 4.60 -12.52
N LEU A 178 -18.75 3.70 -11.62
CA LEU A 178 -18.56 2.29 -11.95
C LEU A 178 -19.89 1.59 -12.29
N LEU A 179 -20.95 1.91 -11.54
CA LEU A 179 -22.29 1.34 -11.81
C LEU A 179 -22.82 1.83 -13.14
N ASP A 180 -22.71 3.13 -13.44
CA ASP A 180 -23.12 3.69 -14.74
C ASP A 180 -22.31 3.04 -15.88
N THR A 181 -20.99 2.89 -15.74
CA THR A 181 -20.15 2.19 -16.72
C THR A 181 -20.54 0.72 -16.88
N TYR A 182 -20.89 0.04 -15.77
CA TYR A 182 -21.36 -1.34 -15.81
C TYR A 182 -22.66 -1.47 -16.59
N LEU A 183 -23.58 -0.52 -16.42
CA LEU A 183 -24.85 -0.47 -17.16
C LEU A 183 -24.63 -0.27 -18.65
N GLU A 184 -23.78 0.68 -19.03
CA GLU A 184 -23.46 0.94 -20.43
C GLU A 184 -22.89 -0.29 -21.16
N LYS A 185 -22.08 -1.09 -20.45
CA LYS A 185 -21.44 -2.28 -21.02
C LYS A 185 -22.33 -3.51 -21.07
N ASN A 186 -23.23 -3.68 -20.10
CA ASN A 186 -24.01 -4.89 -19.93
C ASN A 186 -25.49 -4.70 -20.25
N GLU A 187 -25.93 -3.42 -20.44
CA GLU A 187 -27.29 -3.03 -20.83
C GLU A 187 -28.41 -3.69 -20.03
N PRO A 188 -28.29 -3.93 -18.70
CA PRO A 188 -29.40 -4.47 -17.94
C PRO A 188 -30.49 -3.41 -17.76
N GLU A 189 -31.75 -3.82 -17.94
CA GLU A 189 -32.88 -2.97 -17.59
C GLU A 189 -33.02 -2.90 -16.06
N MET A 190 -32.43 -1.89 -15.43
CA MET A 190 -32.53 -1.67 -13.99
C MET A 190 -32.81 -0.21 -13.65
N VAL A 191 -33.29 0.03 -12.43
CA VAL A 191 -33.53 1.36 -11.89
C VAL A 191 -32.43 1.74 -10.92
N ILE A 192 -31.74 2.87 -11.17
CA ILE A 192 -30.79 3.43 -10.21
C ILE A 192 -31.50 4.44 -9.31
N ARG A 193 -31.28 4.34 -8.00
CA ARG A 193 -31.63 5.35 -7.02
C ARG A 193 -30.37 5.97 -6.42
N ARG A 194 -30.17 7.26 -6.67
CA ARG A 194 -29.07 8.03 -6.10
C ARG A 194 -29.44 8.49 -4.71
N ALA A 195 -28.58 8.18 -3.74
CA ALA A 195 -28.71 8.59 -2.35
C ALA A 195 -27.70 9.69 -2.02
N ALA A 196 -28.05 10.60 -1.14
CA ALA A 196 -27.19 11.67 -0.71
C ALA A 196 -26.11 11.23 0.32
N ASP A 197 -26.39 10.16 1.06
CA ASP A 197 -25.50 9.63 2.11
C ASP A 197 -25.70 8.11 2.31
N TYR A 198 -24.73 7.48 2.94
CA TYR A 198 -24.76 6.05 3.25
C TYR A 198 -25.86 5.63 4.21
N TYR A 199 -26.26 6.54 5.10
CA TYR A 199 -27.39 6.25 6.01
C TYR A 199 -28.69 6.08 5.25
N SER A 200 -28.98 6.99 4.32
CA SER A 200 -30.17 6.91 3.43
C SER A 200 -30.17 5.64 2.60
N MET A 201 -29.02 5.26 2.03
CA MET A 201 -28.89 3.99 1.30
C MET A 201 -29.23 2.79 2.17
N ARG A 202 -28.72 2.73 3.39
CA ARG A 202 -28.98 1.66 4.33
C ARG A 202 -30.45 1.60 4.74
N VAL A 203 -31.09 2.76 4.92
CA VAL A 203 -32.54 2.85 5.18
C VAL A 203 -33.33 2.32 3.98
N MET A 204 -32.99 2.71 2.75
CA MET A 204 -33.65 2.21 1.54
C MET A 204 -33.56 0.69 1.42
N LEU A 205 -32.39 0.12 1.68
CA LEU A 205 -32.19 -1.33 1.65
C LEU A 205 -33.03 -2.03 2.72
N ARG A 206 -33.01 -1.54 3.96
CA ARG A 206 -33.78 -2.12 5.08
C ARG A 206 -35.29 -2.03 4.86
N ALA A 207 -35.76 -0.96 4.26
CA ALA A 207 -37.17 -0.76 3.94
C ALA A 207 -37.65 -1.57 2.73
N GLY A 208 -36.72 -2.25 2.02
CA GLY A 208 -37.05 -2.98 0.79
C GLY A 208 -37.46 -2.06 -0.37
N SER A 209 -37.14 -0.78 -0.31
CA SER A 209 -37.40 0.18 -1.39
C SER A 209 -36.39 0.07 -2.53
N VAL A 210 -35.28 -0.65 -2.29
CA VAL A 210 -34.29 -1.08 -3.28
C VAL A 210 -33.94 -2.54 -3.04
N ASP A 211 -33.61 -3.28 -4.10
CA ASP A 211 -33.22 -4.69 -4.05
C ASP A 211 -31.77 -4.85 -3.54
N ALA A 212 -30.91 -3.91 -3.89
CA ALA A 212 -29.51 -3.88 -3.46
C ALA A 212 -28.98 -2.46 -3.36
N VAL A 213 -27.79 -2.34 -2.74
CA VAL A 213 -26.98 -1.12 -2.73
C VAL A 213 -25.63 -1.42 -3.38
N CYS A 214 -25.14 -0.49 -4.20
CA CYS A 214 -23.81 -0.54 -4.82
C CYS A 214 -22.82 0.24 -3.95
N VAL A 215 -21.85 -0.47 -3.38
CA VAL A 215 -20.90 0.08 -2.40
C VAL A 215 -19.53 -0.60 -2.53
N PRO A 216 -18.45 0.03 -2.02
CA PRO A 216 -17.20 -0.68 -1.82
C PRO A 216 -17.38 -1.92 -0.95
N ARG A 217 -16.64 -3.01 -1.21
CA ARG A 217 -16.71 -4.26 -0.44
C ARG A 217 -16.44 -4.03 1.05
N SER A 218 -15.49 -3.15 1.38
CA SER A 218 -15.20 -2.76 2.77
C SER A 218 -16.43 -2.19 3.48
N VAL A 219 -17.20 -1.33 2.80
CA VAL A 219 -18.47 -0.81 3.30
C VAL A 219 -19.52 -1.92 3.42
N ALA A 220 -19.62 -2.78 2.39
CA ALA A 220 -20.55 -3.92 2.43
C ALA A 220 -20.27 -4.84 3.61
N LEU A 221 -19.00 -5.12 3.90
CA LEU A 221 -18.60 -5.95 5.05
C LEU A 221 -18.94 -5.29 6.39
N SER A 222 -18.78 -3.97 6.52
CA SER A 222 -19.15 -3.22 7.73
C SER A 222 -20.66 -3.17 7.96
N TRP A 223 -21.46 -3.27 6.89
CA TRP A 223 -22.93 -3.30 6.95
C TRP A 223 -23.52 -4.69 7.04
N ARG A 224 -22.67 -5.72 7.03
CA ARG A 224 -23.12 -7.11 6.99
C ARG A 224 -23.97 -7.45 8.22
N GLU A 225 -25.22 -7.74 7.99
CA GLU A 225 -26.17 -8.31 8.95
C GLU A 225 -26.36 -9.80 8.62
N SER A 226 -26.94 -10.56 9.54
CA SER A 226 -27.14 -12.01 9.33
C SER A 226 -27.95 -12.36 8.07
N ARG A 227 -28.74 -11.43 7.56
CA ARG A 227 -29.64 -11.59 6.41
C ARG A 227 -29.11 -10.94 5.13
N THR A 228 -28.09 -10.08 5.21
CA THR A 228 -27.52 -9.43 4.03
C THR A 228 -26.47 -10.32 3.36
N LYS A 229 -26.36 -10.22 2.04
CA LYS A 229 -25.43 -10.99 1.20
C LYS A 229 -24.75 -10.05 0.21
N ILE A 230 -23.44 -10.22 0.05
CA ILE A 230 -22.73 -9.67 -1.10
C ILE A 230 -23.11 -10.55 -2.29
N LEU A 231 -23.62 -9.93 -3.34
CA LEU A 231 -24.11 -10.63 -4.53
C LEU A 231 -22.93 -11.06 -5.41
N PRO A 232 -23.09 -12.10 -6.24
CA PRO A 232 -22.04 -12.60 -7.12
C PRO A 232 -21.80 -11.71 -8.35
N VAL A 233 -21.94 -10.39 -8.17
CA VAL A 233 -21.75 -9.38 -9.20
C VAL A 233 -20.73 -8.37 -8.69
N THR A 234 -19.59 -8.28 -9.36
CA THR A 234 -18.60 -7.22 -9.14
C THR A 234 -18.78 -6.15 -10.20
N VAL A 235 -19.09 -4.94 -9.77
CA VAL A 235 -19.37 -3.80 -10.67
C VAL A 235 -18.06 -3.22 -11.22
N GLY A 236 -16.99 -3.22 -10.40
CA GLY A 236 -15.69 -2.71 -10.79
C GLY A 236 -14.74 -2.66 -9.61
N LYS A 237 -13.62 -1.98 -9.79
CA LYS A 237 -12.58 -1.78 -8.77
C LYS A 237 -12.42 -0.30 -8.45
N ILE A 238 -12.25 0.01 -7.17
CA ILE A 238 -12.06 1.37 -6.64
C ILE A 238 -10.64 1.46 -6.07
N PRO A 239 -9.70 2.08 -6.77
CA PRO A 239 -8.36 2.30 -6.25
C PRO A 239 -8.31 3.50 -5.31
N TYR A 240 -7.48 3.40 -4.28
CA TYR A 240 -7.21 4.42 -3.27
C TYR A 240 -5.77 4.89 -3.39
N TYR A 241 -5.56 6.19 -3.37
CA TYR A 241 -4.27 6.83 -3.63
C TYR A 241 -3.91 7.83 -2.54
N ALA A 242 -2.61 8.10 -2.41
CA ALA A 242 -2.18 9.36 -1.81
C ALA A 242 -2.38 10.48 -2.81
N ILE A 243 -2.84 11.62 -2.31
CA ILE A 243 -3.18 12.82 -3.06
C ILE A 243 -2.48 13.99 -2.42
N ALA A 244 -1.75 14.77 -3.20
CA ALA A 244 -1.10 15.98 -2.73
C ALA A 244 -1.01 17.01 -3.88
N LYS A 245 -0.41 18.17 -3.63
CA LYS A 245 -0.07 19.14 -4.67
C LYS A 245 0.84 18.46 -5.71
N LYS A 246 0.68 18.80 -6.97
CA LYS A 246 1.35 18.13 -8.10
C LYS A 246 2.88 18.03 -7.96
N ASP A 247 3.50 19.08 -7.43
CA ASP A 247 4.95 19.16 -7.26
C ASP A 247 5.36 18.95 -5.79
N SER A 248 4.50 18.29 -4.99
CA SER A 248 4.74 18.02 -3.58
C SER A 248 5.80 16.93 -3.40
N VAL A 249 6.75 17.18 -2.53
CA VAL A 249 7.75 16.18 -2.11
C VAL A 249 7.11 15.03 -1.33
N LEU A 250 6.01 15.30 -0.62
CA LEU A 250 5.23 14.23 0.03
C LEU A 250 4.62 13.28 -0.98
N LEU A 251 4.20 13.77 -2.15
CA LEU A 251 3.69 12.91 -3.23
C LEU A 251 4.80 12.05 -3.83
N GLU A 252 6.00 12.62 -4.01
CA GLU A 252 7.16 11.86 -4.48
C GLU A 252 7.55 10.78 -3.48
N LEU A 253 7.58 11.10 -2.18
CA LEU A 253 7.80 10.13 -1.12
C LEU A 253 6.77 8.99 -1.20
N CYS A 254 5.47 9.31 -1.34
CA CYS A 254 4.44 8.29 -1.49
C CYS A 254 4.67 7.43 -2.74
N ASN A 255 5.09 8.00 -3.86
CA ASN A 255 5.38 7.24 -5.08
C ASN A 255 6.50 6.21 -4.90
N GLU A 256 7.57 6.57 -4.19
CA GLU A 256 8.69 5.67 -3.91
C GLU A 256 8.29 4.58 -2.91
N VAL A 257 7.72 5.01 -1.78
CA VAL A 257 7.42 4.13 -0.66
C VAL A 257 6.28 3.16 -0.97
N PHE A 258 5.22 3.61 -1.66
CA PHE A 258 4.09 2.75 -2.01
C PHE A 258 4.50 1.66 -3.01
N TYR A 259 5.41 1.96 -3.92
CA TYR A 259 5.98 0.94 -4.80
C TYR A 259 6.74 -0.13 -4.00
N ASP A 260 7.57 0.30 -3.04
CA ASP A 260 8.31 -0.63 -2.19
C ASP A 260 7.38 -1.45 -1.28
N TRP A 261 6.41 -0.82 -0.63
CA TRP A 261 5.44 -1.49 0.24
C TRP A 261 4.50 -2.46 -0.51
N GLN A 262 4.20 -2.16 -1.78
CA GLN A 262 3.49 -3.10 -2.64
C GLN A 262 4.37 -4.32 -2.94
N ARG A 263 5.63 -4.10 -3.33
CA ARG A 263 6.56 -5.14 -3.75
C ARG A 263 6.97 -6.06 -2.61
N ASP A 264 7.20 -5.53 -1.41
CA ASP A 264 7.65 -6.30 -0.24
C ASP A 264 6.50 -6.93 0.58
N GLY A 265 5.24 -6.63 0.20
CA GLY A 265 4.05 -7.17 0.83
C GLY A 265 3.58 -6.43 2.09
N THR A 266 4.14 -5.25 2.39
CA THR A 266 3.74 -4.43 3.54
C THR A 266 2.25 -4.09 3.49
N PHE A 267 1.74 -3.64 2.34
CA PHE A 267 0.31 -3.37 2.16
C PHE A 267 -0.57 -4.59 2.39
N ALA A 268 -0.16 -5.76 1.90
CA ALA A 268 -0.90 -7.00 2.11
C ALA A 268 -0.89 -7.43 3.60
N ALA A 269 0.22 -7.22 4.31
CA ALA A 269 0.32 -7.51 5.74
C ALA A 269 -0.61 -6.61 6.56
N TRP A 270 -0.64 -5.30 6.26
CA TRP A 270 -1.57 -4.36 6.90
C TRP A 270 -3.03 -4.69 6.54
N GLY A 271 -3.32 -4.99 5.26
CA GLY A 271 -4.65 -5.42 4.84
C GLY A 271 -5.16 -6.60 5.66
N LYS A 272 -4.33 -7.63 5.82
CA LYS A 272 -4.65 -8.79 6.65
C LYS A 272 -4.88 -8.44 8.13
N GLN A 273 -4.06 -7.54 8.69
CA GLN A 273 -4.18 -7.08 10.07
C GLN A 273 -5.52 -6.38 10.33
N TYR A 274 -5.97 -5.56 9.37
CA TYR A 274 -7.21 -4.77 9.50
C TYR A 274 -8.42 -5.43 8.85
N GLY A 275 -8.31 -6.68 8.40
CA GLY A 275 -9.42 -7.42 7.79
C GLY A 275 -9.84 -6.87 6.43
N VAL A 276 -8.95 -6.18 5.76
CA VAL A 276 -9.15 -5.64 4.42
C VAL A 276 -8.52 -6.60 3.41
N GLU A 277 -9.31 -7.12 2.48
CA GLU A 277 -8.78 -7.96 1.40
C GLU A 277 -8.05 -7.07 0.40
N TRP A 278 -6.73 -7.14 0.43
CA TRP A 278 -5.90 -6.43 -0.54
C TRP A 278 -5.96 -7.14 -1.89
N GLY A 279 -6.60 -6.51 -2.87
CA GLY A 279 -6.62 -7.01 -4.25
C GLY A 279 -5.23 -6.89 -4.88
N ALA A 280 -4.56 -8.02 -5.07
CA ALA A 280 -3.20 -8.10 -5.61
C ALA A 280 -3.09 -7.76 -7.11
N ASP A 281 -4.19 -7.33 -7.74
CA ASP A 281 -4.27 -7.08 -9.18
C ASP A 281 -4.49 -5.58 -9.44
N GLY A 282 -3.43 -4.83 -9.35
CA GLY A 282 -3.34 -3.46 -9.83
C GLY A 282 -2.44 -3.38 -11.04
#